data_5682d1f9a2003f98153e6cf653fb5dec
#
_entry.id   5682d1f9a2003f98153e6cf653fb5dec
#
_cell.length_a   1.000
_cell.length_b   1.000
_cell.length_c   1.000
_cell.angle_alpha   90.00
_cell.angle_beta   90.00
_cell.angle_gamma   90.00
#
_symmetry.space_group_name_H-M   'P 1'
#
loop_
_entity.id
_entity.type
_entity.pdbx_description
1 polymer ?
#
loop_
_entity_poly.entity_id
_entity_poly.type
_entity_poly.pdbx_seq_one_letter_code
_entity_poly.pdbx_strand_id
1 'polypeptide(L)'
;MPPPASPPKTAITPTRADDYPEWYQQVIKAADLAENSPVRGCMVIKPWGYALWENMQRALDRRFKETGHVNAYFPLFIPMSFLEKEAAHVEGFAKECAVVTHSRLQAGPDGKLVPASPLDEPLIVRPTSETIIGEMYAKWVESYRDLPILINQWANVVRWEMRTRLFLRTTEFLWQEGHTAHATEAEAMEETRKMLGVYAEFAENHLAIPVIQGEKTAGERFPGAVNTYCIEAMMQDRKALQAGTSHFLGQNFSKAAGIKFLDQAGKQEFAWTTSWGVSTRLIGGVIMAHGDDDGLMLPPRLAPTHVVILPVMHKEETRAQVLEYCQKLRAELRAVRFADQPLEVELDTRDLRGGDKVWQWVKKGVPLLVEVGPRDMDKDCVFWGRRDRGPKNRTSTPRAEFVTTVAATLEDIQKSMLERARAFRQENTRKLDTKDDIYAYFTPQNADKPEIHGGFALAHWSGDPAVEDQLAKDLKVTIRCVPLDTSGELAPEPGVCPFTGKPSARRVVLGKAY
;
A
#
# COMPACT_ATOMS: atom_id res chain seq x y z
N MET A 1 -35.02 -28.47 -19.74
CA MET A 1 -34.29 -27.26 -19.36
C MET A 1 -33.13 -27.12 -20.30
N PRO A 2 -32.85 -25.97 -20.89
CA PRO A 2 -31.60 -25.77 -21.61
C PRO A 2 -30.43 -25.94 -20.61
N PRO A 3 -29.27 -26.46 -21.03
CA PRO A 3 -28.11 -26.58 -20.17
C PRO A 3 -27.73 -25.19 -19.64
N PRO A 4 -27.24 -25.09 -18.36
CA PRO A 4 -26.82 -23.83 -17.81
C PRO A 4 -25.74 -23.22 -18.72
N ALA A 5 -25.87 -21.94 -19.01
CA ALA A 5 -24.91 -21.20 -19.83
C ALA A 5 -23.50 -21.37 -19.21
N SER A 6 -22.53 -21.75 -20.03
CA SER A 6 -21.14 -21.83 -19.59
C SER A 6 -20.74 -20.50 -18.97
N PRO A 7 -20.07 -20.49 -17.80
CA PRO A 7 -19.63 -19.27 -17.17
C PRO A 7 -18.79 -18.44 -18.17
N PRO A 8 -18.88 -17.12 -18.15
CA PRO A 8 -18.12 -16.26 -19.04
C PRO A 8 -16.63 -16.55 -18.86
N LYS A 9 -15.90 -16.75 -19.95
CA LYS A 9 -14.44 -16.92 -19.91
C LYS A 9 -13.81 -15.63 -19.39
N THR A 10 -13.19 -15.71 -18.22
CA THR A 10 -12.39 -14.64 -17.61
C THR A 10 -10.92 -14.81 -17.97
N ALA A 11 -10.13 -13.74 -17.89
CA ALA A 11 -8.69 -13.81 -18.19
C ALA A 11 -7.85 -14.32 -17.00
N ILE A 12 -8.41 -14.27 -15.79
CA ILE A 12 -7.81 -14.77 -14.56
C ILE A 12 -8.61 -15.98 -14.07
N THR A 13 -7.89 -17.03 -13.68
CA THR A 13 -8.49 -18.26 -13.14
C THR A 13 -7.61 -18.75 -11.97
N PRO A 14 -8.17 -19.05 -10.79
CA PRO A 14 -9.59 -18.97 -10.43
C PRO A 14 -10.12 -17.53 -10.41
N THR A 15 -11.45 -17.36 -10.37
CA THR A 15 -12.07 -16.03 -10.19
C THR A 15 -12.01 -15.59 -8.73
N ARG A 16 -12.28 -14.32 -8.46
CA ARG A 16 -12.37 -13.77 -7.09
C ARG A 16 -13.37 -14.52 -6.22
N ALA A 17 -14.46 -14.97 -6.82
CA ALA A 17 -15.53 -15.69 -6.12
C ALA A 17 -15.16 -17.16 -5.82
N ASP A 18 -14.28 -17.76 -6.63
CA ASP A 18 -13.88 -19.16 -6.46
C ASP A 18 -12.78 -19.31 -5.42
N ASP A 19 -11.69 -18.53 -5.55
CA ASP A 19 -10.52 -18.55 -4.65
C ASP A 19 -9.84 -17.19 -4.69
N TYR A 20 -10.20 -16.27 -3.77
CA TYR A 20 -9.66 -14.92 -3.73
C TYR A 20 -8.15 -14.87 -3.46
N PRO A 21 -7.58 -15.65 -2.52
CA PRO A 21 -6.14 -15.73 -2.32
C PRO A 21 -5.36 -16.16 -3.56
N GLU A 22 -5.81 -17.17 -4.28
CA GLU A 22 -5.16 -17.63 -5.51
C GLU A 22 -5.39 -16.66 -6.67
N TRP A 23 -6.60 -16.10 -6.82
CA TRP A 23 -6.87 -15.04 -7.78
C TRP A 23 -5.87 -13.89 -7.65
N TYR A 24 -5.59 -13.45 -6.42
CA TYR A 24 -4.62 -12.40 -6.15
C TYR A 24 -3.22 -12.73 -6.69
N GLN A 25 -2.75 -13.97 -6.48
CA GLN A 25 -1.46 -14.43 -7.01
C GLN A 25 -1.47 -14.48 -8.55
N GLN A 26 -2.56 -14.94 -9.13
CA GLN A 26 -2.71 -15.02 -10.59
C GLN A 26 -2.77 -13.61 -11.24
N VAL A 27 -3.36 -12.61 -10.59
CA VAL A 27 -3.31 -11.22 -11.06
C VAL A 27 -1.88 -10.70 -11.08
N ILE A 28 -1.10 -10.91 -10.01
CA ILE A 28 0.31 -10.50 -9.93
C ILE A 28 1.11 -11.10 -11.08
N LYS A 29 0.95 -12.39 -11.32
CA LYS A 29 1.62 -13.12 -12.40
C LYS A 29 1.19 -12.62 -13.77
N ALA A 30 -0.11 -12.50 -13.99
CA ALA A 30 -0.68 -12.10 -15.29
C ALA A 30 -0.37 -10.65 -15.68
N ALA A 31 -0.27 -9.75 -14.70
CA ALA A 31 0.13 -8.37 -14.87
C ALA A 31 1.66 -8.17 -14.90
N ASP A 32 2.43 -9.23 -14.71
CA ASP A 32 3.91 -9.20 -14.72
C ASP A 32 4.50 -8.26 -13.66
N LEU A 33 3.95 -8.32 -12.42
CA LEU A 33 4.32 -7.40 -11.33
C LEU A 33 5.49 -7.89 -10.50
N ALA A 34 5.45 -9.15 -10.09
CA ALA A 34 6.45 -9.76 -9.23
C ALA A 34 6.44 -11.28 -9.33
N GLU A 35 7.49 -11.91 -8.83
CA GLU A 35 7.59 -13.36 -8.67
C GLU A 35 8.42 -13.72 -7.43
N ASN A 36 8.30 -14.95 -6.96
CA ASN A 36 9.13 -15.46 -5.88
C ASN A 36 10.58 -15.57 -6.33
N SER A 37 11.50 -15.08 -5.49
CA SER A 37 12.93 -15.26 -5.72
C SER A 37 13.41 -16.64 -5.23
N PRO A 38 14.65 -17.07 -5.58
CA PRO A 38 15.26 -18.24 -4.96
C PRO A 38 15.47 -18.10 -3.45
N VAL A 39 15.47 -16.88 -2.92
CA VAL A 39 15.57 -16.61 -1.48
C VAL A 39 14.17 -16.70 -0.88
N ARG A 40 13.98 -17.67 0.03
CA ARG A 40 12.68 -17.92 0.64
C ARG A 40 12.08 -16.66 1.27
N GLY A 41 10.86 -16.35 0.89
CA GLY A 41 10.10 -15.23 1.42
C GLY A 41 10.44 -13.87 0.80
N CYS A 42 11.46 -13.79 -0.05
CA CYS A 42 11.80 -12.58 -0.79
C CYS A 42 11.20 -12.63 -2.20
N MET A 43 10.80 -11.49 -2.72
CA MET A 43 10.24 -11.36 -4.08
C MET A 43 11.18 -10.60 -5.00
N VAL A 44 11.10 -10.93 -6.30
CA VAL A 44 11.60 -10.07 -7.37
C VAL A 44 10.43 -9.19 -7.82
N ILE A 45 10.56 -7.89 -7.68
CA ILE A 45 9.61 -6.94 -8.26
C ILE A 45 10.03 -6.69 -9.70
N LYS A 46 9.18 -7.06 -10.66
CA LYS A 46 9.46 -6.91 -12.08
C LYS A 46 9.29 -5.46 -12.55
N PRO A 47 9.77 -5.10 -13.74
CA PRO A 47 9.77 -3.70 -14.20
C PRO A 47 8.40 -3.02 -14.13
N TRP A 48 7.31 -3.72 -14.46
CA TRP A 48 5.95 -3.14 -14.38
C TRP A 48 5.51 -2.89 -12.94
N GLY A 49 5.79 -3.84 -12.04
CA GLY A 49 5.53 -3.68 -10.60
C GLY A 49 6.42 -2.61 -9.97
N TYR A 50 7.69 -2.52 -10.39
CA TYR A 50 8.61 -1.52 -9.88
C TYR A 50 8.23 -0.10 -10.33
N ALA A 51 7.76 0.06 -11.56
CA ALA A 51 7.25 1.34 -12.07
C ALA A 51 6.04 1.86 -11.26
N LEU A 52 5.19 0.98 -10.73
CA LEU A 52 4.14 1.37 -9.77
C LEU A 52 4.76 1.94 -8.49
N TRP A 53 5.78 1.28 -7.97
CA TRP A 53 6.49 1.76 -6.78
C TRP A 53 7.17 3.11 -7.00
N GLU A 54 7.83 3.31 -8.14
CA GLU A 54 8.44 4.60 -8.52
C GLU A 54 7.40 5.73 -8.59
N ASN A 55 6.19 5.44 -9.10
CA ASN A 55 5.10 6.41 -9.14
C ASN A 55 4.58 6.74 -7.73
N MET A 56 4.48 5.74 -6.84
CA MET A 56 4.15 5.95 -5.43
C MET A 56 5.22 6.80 -4.74
N GLN A 57 6.49 6.48 -4.94
CA GLN A 57 7.62 7.23 -4.40
C GLN A 57 7.56 8.69 -4.86
N ARG A 58 7.41 8.93 -6.17
CA ARG A 58 7.36 10.29 -6.74
C ARG A 58 6.23 11.13 -6.13
N ALA A 59 5.05 10.55 -5.98
CA ALA A 59 3.90 11.25 -5.43
C ALA A 59 4.07 11.57 -3.94
N LEU A 60 4.50 10.59 -3.15
CA LEU A 60 4.73 10.76 -1.70
C LEU A 60 5.93 11.65 -1.40
N ASP A 61 7.07 11.47 -2.10
CA ASP A 61 8.29 12.25 -1.90
C ASP A 61 8.04 13.75 -2.14
N ARG A 62 7.23 14.08 -3.15
CA ARG A 62 6.79 15.46 -3.37
C ARG A 62 6.02 16.00 -2.16
N ARG A 63 5.06 15.23 -1.63
CA ARG A 63 4.27 15.63 -0.46
C ARG A 63 5.13 15.78 0.80
N PHE A 64 6.11 14.92 1.01
CA PHE A 64 7.05 15.04 2.12
C PHE A 64 7.89 16.32 2.02
N LYS A 65 8.38 16.66 0.83
CA LYS A 65 9.11 17.91 0.60
C LYS A 65 8.23 19.15 0.79
N GLU A 66 6.97 19.11 0.36
CA GLU A 66 5.99 20.17 0.60
C GLU A 66 5.73 20.38 2.10
N THR A 67 5.87 19.37 2.93
CA THR A 67 5.75 19.45 4.39
C THR A 67 7.08 19.71 5.11
N GLY A 68 8.16 20.02 4.38
CA GLY A 68 9.47 20.41 4.91
C GLY A 68 10.44 19.26 5.17
N HIS A 69 10.07 18.02 4.84
CA HIS A 69 10.95 16.87 5.05
C HIS A 69 12.03 16.77 3.98
N VAL A 70 13.17 16.22 4.37
CA VAL A 70 14.30 15.93 3.49
C VAL A 70 14.65 14.44 3.54
N ASN A 71 15.20 13.91 2.45
CA ASN A 71 15.63 12.53 2.39
C ASN A 71 17.03 12.35 2.95
N ALA A 72 17.23 11.29 3.72
CA ALA A 72 18.54 10.81 4.15
C ALA A 72 18.63 9.29 3.94
N TYR A 73 19.82 8.73 4.15
CA TYR A 73 20.04 7.29 4.11
C TYR A 73 20.84 6.85 5.34
N PHE A 74 20.35 5.83 6.02
CA PHE A 74 21.00 5.22 7.18
C PHE A 74 21.44 3.79 6.84
N PRO A 75 22.49 3.27 7.49
CA PRO A 75 23.03 1.94 7.21
C PRO A 75 22.01 0.82 7.33
N LEU A 76 22.18 -0.20 6.48
CA LEU A 76 21.40 -1.44 6.52
C LEU A 76 21.62 -2.23 7.82
N PHE A 77 22.85 -2.20 8.34
CA PHE A 77 23.27 -2.97 9.50
C PHE A 77 23.19 -2.16 10.78
N ILE A 78 22.67 -2.77 11.84
CA ILE A 78 22.57 -2.21 13.18
C ILE A 78 23.41 -3.10 14.11
N PRO A 79 24.36 -2.55 14.89
CA PRO A 79 25.04 -3.32 15.92
C PRO A 79 24.07 -3.93 16.93
N MET A 80 24.26 -5.19 17.30
CA MET A 80 23.34 -5.88 18.22
C MET A 80 23.24 -5.17 19.57
N SER A 81 24.33 -4.60 20.06
CA SER A 81 24.37 -3.81 21.30
C SER A 81 23.43 -2.59 21.30
N PHE A 82 23.10 -2.03 20.13
CA PHE A 82 22.14 -0.93 20.05
C PHE A 82 20.71 -1.40 20.34
N LEU A 83 20.35 -2.59 19.83
CA LEU A 83 19.04 -3.18 20.13
C LEU A 83 18.92 -3.62 21.61
N GLU A 84 20.02 -4.06 22.21
CA GLU A 84 20.03 -4.45 23.64
C GLU A 84 19.70 -3.28 24.56
N LYS A 85 20.10 -2.05 24.21
CA LYS A 85 19.75 -0.83 24.96
C LYS A 85 18.23 -0.55 24.94
N GLU A 86 17.55 -1.03 23.92
CA GLU A 86 16.11 -0.85 23.70
C GLU A 86 15.31 -2.12 23.98
N ALA A 87 15.86 -3.10 24.70
CA ALA A 87 15.31 -4.45 24.86
C ALA A 87 13.81 -4.46 25.23
N ALA A 88 13.34 -3.49 26.03
CA ALA A 88 11.93 -3.34 26.37
C ALA A 88 11.04 -2.97 25.15
N HIS A 89 11.61 -2.38 24.09
CA HIS A 89 10.91 -1.96 22.88
C HIS A 89 11.08 -2.95 21.72
N VAL A 90 12.11 -3.80 21.79
CA VAL A 90 12.53 -4.72 20.72
C VAL A 90 11.86 -6.09 20.80
N GLU A 91 11.22 -6.44 21.91
CA GLU A 91 10.64 -7.78 22.14
C GLU A 91 9.70 -8.23 21.01
N GLY A 92 8.98 -7.29 20.36
CA GLY A 92 8.13 -7.55 19.21
C GLY A 92 8.89 -7.89 17.92
N PHE A 93 10.10 -7.36 17.71
CA PHE A 93 10.90 -7.54 16.48
C PHE A 93 12.01 -8.59 16.63
N ALA A 94 12.43 -8.90 17.85
CA ALA A 94 13.57 -9.79 18.10
C ALA A 94 13.44 -11.15 17.42
N LYS A 95 12.21 -11.67 17.31
CA LYS A 95 11.93 -12.99 16.70
C LYS A 95 12.03 -13.00 15.17
N GLU A 96 12.03 -11.84 14.55
CA GLU A 96 11.99 -11.69 13.08
C GLU A 96 13.27 -11.06 12.51
N CYS A 97 14.32 -10.88 13.33
CA CYS A 97 15.58 -10.29 12.89
C CYS A 97 16.43 -11.28 12.10
N ALA A 98 17.02 -10.82 11.00
CA ALA A 98 18.12 -11.49 10.33
C ALA A 98 19.45 -11.01 10.93
N VAL A 99 20.32 -11.96 11.28
CA VAL A 99 21.58 -11.68 11.99
C VAL A 99 22.78 -12.04 11.12
N VAL A 100 23.73 -11.10 10.98
CA VAL A 100 25.00 -11.31 10.28
C VAL A 100 26.09 -11.55 11.32
N THR A 101 26.72 -12.72 11.26
CA THR A 101 27.69 -13.19 12.25
C THR A 101 29.13 -13.30 11.70
N HIS A 102 29.32 -13.25 10.37
CA HIS A 102 30.61 -13.41 9.70
C HIS A 102 30.76 -12.39 8.57
N SER A 103 32.01 -11.99 8.30
CA SER A 103 32.33 -10.97 7.28
C SER A 103 32.93 -11.54 5.99
N ARG A 104 33.34 -12.81 5.95
CA ARG A 104 34.06 -13.41 4.83
C ARG A 104 33.61 -14.84 4.57
N LEU A 105 33.96 -15.34 3.38
CA LEU A 105 33.86 -16.73 3.00
C LEU A 105 35.25 -17.30 2.75
N GLN A 106 35.45 -18.59 3.05
CA GLN A 106 36.65 -19.37 2.75
C GLN A 106 36.27 -20.73 2.17
N ALA A 107 37.23 -21.39 1.51
CA ALA A 107 37.03 -22.76 1.07
C ALA A 107 37.03 -23.71 2.28
N GLY A 108 35.96 -24.49 2.42
CA GLY A 108 35.87 -25.57 3.40
C GLY A 108 36.57 -26.85 2.94
N PRO A 109 36.63 -27.87 3.81
CA PRO A 109 37.34 -29.14 3.53
C PRO A 109 36.80 -29.90 2.32
N ASP A 110 35.53 -29.71 1.98
CA ASP A 110 34.82 -30.35 0.84
C ASP A 110 34.82 -29.45 -0.43
N GLY A 111 35.62 -28.39 -0.45
CA GLY A 111 35.67 -27.41 -1.54
C GLY A 111 34.48 -26.44 -1.61
N LYS A 112 33.51 -26.54 -0.70
CA LYS A 112 32.40 -25.60 -0.61
C LYS A 112 32.80 -24.35 0.15
N LEU A 113 32.11 -23.23 -0.13
CA LEU A 113 32.29 -22.01 0.63
C LEU A 113 31.64 -22.13 2.01
N VAL A 114 32.37 -21.77 3.05
CA VAL A 114 31.89 -21.68 4.43
C VAL A 114 32.15 -20.28 5.00
N PRO A 115 31.33 -19.81 5.95
CA PRO A 115 31.60 -18.55 6.66
C PRO A 115 32.96 -18.58 7.33
N ALA A 116 33.70 -17.46 7.26
CA ALA A 116 34.97 -17.25 7.92
C ALA A 116 34.96 -15.90 8.65
N SER A 117 35.95 -15.60 9.43
CA SER A 117 36.09 -14.31 10.14
C SER A 117 34.79 -13.93 10.90
N PRO A 118 34.49 -14.61 12.00
CA PRO A 118 33.41 -14.18 12.88
C PRO A 118 33.56 -12.69 13.22
N LEU A 119 32.43 -11.97 13.29
CA LEU A 119 32.39 -10.59 13.74
C LEU A 119 32.59 -10.55 15.27
N ASP A 120 33.29 -9.56 15.78
CA ASP A 120 33.43 -9.32 17.23
C ASP A 120 32.04 -9.06 17.86
N GLU A 121 31.20 -8.36 17.12
CA GLU A 121 29.79 -8.12 17.45
C GLU A 121 28.90 -8.47 16.28
N PRO A 122 27.84 -9.28 16.46
CA PRO A 122 26.85 -9.55 15.42
C PRO A 122 26.14 -8.28 14.97
N LEU A 123 25.77 -8.23 13.68
CA LEU A 123 25.00 -7.15 13.10
C LEU A 123 23.60 -7.63 12.77
N ILE A 124 22.63 -6.77 13.00
CA ILE A 124 21.24 -7.01 12.65
C ILE A 124 20.96 -6.34 11.31
N VAL A 125 20.37 -7.07 10.38
CA VAL A 125 19.79 -6.44 9.17
C VAL A 125 18.52 -5.71 9.62
N ARG A 126 18.45 -4.39 9.42
CA ARG A 126 17.39 -3.54 9.98
C ARG A 126 15.98 -4.07 9.74
N PRO A 127 15.18 -4.35 10.78
CA PRO A 127 13.74 -4.62 10.66
C PRO A 127 12.92 -3.32 10.64
N THR A 128 13.51 -2.26 11.14
CA THR A 128 13.08 -0.84 11.20
C THR A 128 14.30 -0.01 11.61
N SER A 129 14.25 1.31 11.50
CA SER A 129 15.45 2.14 11.65
C SER A 129 15.46 3.06 12.87
N GLU A 130 14.46 3.01 13.77
CA GLU A 130 14.39 3.87 14.96
C GLU A 130 15.71 3.86 15.74
N THR A 131 16.27 2.68 15.98
CA THR A 131 17.48 2.48 16.78
C THR A 131 18.69 3.17 16.16
N ILE A 132 19.00 2.87 14.89
CA ILE A 132 20.19 3.45 14.24
C ILE A 132 20.03 4.97 14.01
N ILE A 133 18.81 5.43 13.71
CA ILE A 133 18.50 6.84 13.54
C ILE A 133 18.60 7.58 14.87
N GLY A 134 18.08 6.99 15.94
CA GLY A 134 18.15 7.56 17.29
C GLY A 134 19.59 7.80 17.77
N GLU A 135 20.50 6.86 17.53
CA GLU A 135 21.93 7.01 17.84
C GLU A 135 22.59 8.16 17.04
N MET A 136 22.14 8.41 15.82
CA MET A 136 22.64 9.55 15.01
C MET A 136 22.02 10.86 15.46
N TYR A 137 20.73 10.89 15.78
CA TYR A 137 20.07 12.08 16.30
C TYR A 137 20.65 12.53 17.64
N ALA A 138 21.05 11.58 18.50
CA ALA A 138 21.75 11.89 19.75
C ALA A 138 23.08 12.65 19.54
N LYS A 139 23.70 12.52 18.36
CA LYS A 139 24.92 13.23 17.99
C LYS A 139 24.63 14.56 17.29
N TRP A 140 23.48 14.67 16.61
CA TRP A 140 23.17 15.85 15.79
C TRP A 140 22.40 16.91 16.55
N VAL A 141 21.69 16.52 17.64
CA VAL A 141 20.85 17.40 18.43
C VAL A 141 21.62 17.84 19.68
N GLU A 142 21.99 19.11 19.76
CA GLU A 142 22.66 19.72 20.91
C GLU A 142 21.80 20.80 21.56
N SER A 143 21.03 21.54 20.74
CA SER A 143 20.21 22.66 21.22
C SER A 143 18.82 22.69 20.52
N TYR A 144 17.90 23.47 21.07
CA TYR A 144 16.58 23.68 20.47
C TYR A 144 16.64 24.23 19.03
N ARG A 145 17.78 24.80 18.60
CA ARG A 145 17.98 25.32 17.23
C ARG A 145 18.16 24.23 16.20
N ASP A 146 18.52 23.02 16.64
CA ASP A 146 18.70 21.85 15.78
C ASP A 146 17.38 21.13 15.51
N LEU A 147 16.30 21.58 16.18
CA LEU A 147 14.95 21.00 16.07
C LEU A 147 13.99 21.96 15.32
N PRO A 148 13.00 21.44 14.58
CA PRO A 148 12.76 20.01 14.38
C PRO A 148 13.72 19.36 13.37
N ILE A 149 14.04 18.07 13.55
CA ILE A 149 14.61 17.23 12.50
C ILE A 149 13.46 16.55 11.77
N LEU A 150 13.37 16.72 10.45
CA LEU A 150 12.31 16.17 9.60
C LEU A 150 12.94 15.35 8.48
N ILE A 151 13.15 14.04 8.73
CA ILE A 151 13.85 13.16 7.79
C ILE A 151 12.94 12.03 7.33
N ASN A 152 13.04 11.73 6.04
CA ASN A 152 12.47 10.57 5.38
C ASN A 152 13.58 9.68 4.80
N GLN A 153 13.38 8.38 4.78
CA GLN A 153 14.25 7.41 4.14
C GLN A 153 13.45 6.48 3.22
N TRP A 154 13.90 6.33 1.98
CA TRP A 154 13.47 5.28 1.07
C TRP A 154 14.45 4.12 1.17
N ALA A 155 13.99 2.94 1.59
CA ALA A 155 14.87 1.85 1.94
C ALA A 155 14.17 0.48 1.81
N ASN A 156 14.95 -0.57 2.03
CA ASN A 156 14.45 -1.91 2.32
C ASN A 156 14.59 -2.22 3.81
N VAL A 157 13.79 -3.16 4.27
CA VAL A 157 13.92 -3.78 5.60
C VAL A 157 13.72 -5.28 5.49
N VAL A 158 14.22 -6.02 6.49
CA VAL A 158 14.10 -7.48 6.57
C VAL A 158 13.40 -7.87 7.87
N ARG A 159 12.26 -8.58 7.72
CA ARG A 159 11.52 -9.20 8.81
C ARG A 159 11.28 -10.65 8.44
N TRP A 160 11.80 -11.58 9.21
CA TRP A 160 11.78 -13.01 8.88
C TRP A 160 10.38 -13.59 8.93
N GLU A 161 9.60 -13.33 7.87
CA GLU A 161 8.19 -13.74 7.78
C GLU A 161 8.06 -15.22 7.40
N MET A 162 7.25 -15.94 8.17
CA MET A 162 7.03 -17.38 7.96
C MET A 162 5.92 -17.69 6.95
N ARG A 163 4.95 -16.80 6.79
CA ARG A 163 3.79 -16.94 5.91
C ARG A 163 3.79 -15.86 4.85
N THR A 164 4.64 -16.04 3.86
CA THR A 164 4.86 -15.01 2.84
C THR A 164 3.73 -14.96 1.82
N ARG A 165 3.43 -13.74 1.35
CA ARG A 165 2.51 -13.43 0.27
C ARG A 165 3.03 -12.18 -0.46
N LEU A 166 3.25 -12.28 -1.78
CA LEU A 166 3.81 -11.20 -2.60
C LEU A 166 3.13 -9.85 -2.31
N PHE A 167 3.91 -8.81 -2.14
CA PHE A 167 3.56 -7.44 -1.71
C PHE A 167 2.95 -7.31 -0.31
N LEU A 168 2.15 -8.24 0.19
CA LEU A 168 1.44 -8.11 1.46
C LEU A 168 2.29 -8.46 2.67
N ARG A 169 3.02 -9.57 2.58
CA ARG A 169 3.93 -10.09 3.60
C ARG A 169 5.09 -10.78 2.94
N THR A 170 6.25 -10.16 2.92
CA THR A 170 7.51 -10.72 2.42
C THR A 170 8.60 -10.52 3.44
N THR A 171 9.61 -11.38 3.41
CA THR A 171 10.76 -11.31 4.33
C THR A 171 11.54 -10.03 4.11
N GLU A 172 11.78 -9.65 2.86
CA GLU A 172 12.31 -8.36 2.47
C GLU A 172 11.25 -7.57 1.71
N PHE A 173 11.16 -6.28 1.97
CA PHE A 173 10.27 -5.37 1.25
C PHE A 173 10.84 -3.95 1.18
N LEU A 174 10.43 -3.22 0.17
CA LEU A 174 10.71 -1.80 0.03
C LEU A 174 9.66 -1.00 0.78
N TRP A 175 10.10 0.06 1.40
CA TRP A 175 9.22 0.97 2.12
C TRP A 175 9.76 2.40 2.14
N GLN A 176 8.97 3.26 2.71
CA GLN A 176 9.34 4.57 3.16
C GLN A 176 9.15 4.60 4.68
N GLU A 177 10.11 5.18 5.36
CA GLU A 177 10.02 5.48 6.79
C GLU A 177 10.45 6.91 7.05
N GLY A 178 9.62 7.65 7.76
CA GLY A 178 9.94 8.97 8.25
C GLY A 178 10.25 8.93 9.73
N HIS A 179 11.23 9.71 10.14
CA HIS A 179 11.66 9.82 11.53
C HIS A 179 11.89 11.29 11.85
N THR A 180 11.24 11.79 12.89
CA THR A 180 11.35 13.20 13.26
C THR A 180 11.66 13.38 14.72
N ALA A 181 12.31 14.49 15.07
CA ALA A 181 12.57 14.89 16.44
C ALA A 181 12.13 16.35 16.64
N HIS A 182 11.49 16.64 17.76
CA HIS A 182 10.86 17.91 18.08
C HIS A 182 11.20 18.36 19.50
N ALA A 183 11.10 19.68 19.72
CA ALA A 183 11.35 20.25 21.05
C ALA A 183 10.19 20.04 22.02
N THR A 184 8.96 19.92 21.50
CA THR A 184 7.75 19.81 22.33
C THR A 184 6.87 18.63 21.95
N GLU A 185 6.08 18.18 22.91
CA GLU A 185 5.06 17.13 22.70
C GLU A 185 4.04 17.55 21.64
N ALA A 186 3.61 18.80 21.71
CA ALA A 186 2.59 19.34 20.80
C ALA A 186 3.06 19.31 19.35
N GLU A 187 4.31 19.71 19.07
CA GLU A 187 4.90 19.66 17.73
C GLU A 187 4.98 18.23 17.21
N ALA A 188 5.44 17.28 18.04
CA ALA A 188 5.54 15.87 17.63
C ALA A 188 4.16 15.24 17.39
N MET A 189 3.15 15.58 18.19
CA MET A 189 1.78 15.10 17.98
C MET A 189 1.17 15.70 16.71
N GLU A 190 1.39 16.99 16.45
CA GLU A 190 0.95 17.65 15.21
C GLU A 190 1.58 16.96 14.00
N GLU A 191 2.90 16.70 14.06
CA GLU A 191 3.62 16.00 12.99
C GLU A 191 3.06 14.60 12.74
N THR A 192 2.81 13.85 13.80
CA THR A 192 2.23 12.50 13.71
C THR A 192 0.89 12.51 12.97
N ARG A 193 0.02 13.47 13.29
CA ARG A 193 -1.31 13.61 12.65
C ARG A 193 -1.22 14.13 11.22
N LYS A 194 -0.30 15.07 10.96
CA LYS A 194 -0.03 15.62 9.63
C LYS A 194 0.36 14.50 8.66
N MET A 195 1.30 13.64 9.06
CA MET A 195 1.76 12.55 8.20
C MET A 195 0.72 11.46 8.00
N LEU A 196 -0.13 11.19 9.00
CA LEU A 196 -1.30 10.34 8.81
C LEU A 196 -2.24 10.92 7.74
N GLY A 197 -2.49 12.23 7.77
CA GLY A 197 -3.28 12.95 6.76
C GLY A 197 -2.68 12.85 5.36
N VAL A 198 -1.36 13.00 5.23
CA VAL A 198 -0.63 12.82 3.95
C VAL A 198 -0.86 11.42 3.38
N TYR A 199 -0.81 10.39 4.22
CA TYR A 199 -1.07 9.01 3.78
C TYR A 199 -2.53 8.79 3.38
N ALA A 200 -3.48 9.35 4.11
CA ALA A 200 -4.90 9.24 3.77
C ALA A 200 -5.21 9.94 2.43
N GLU A 201 -4.72 11.16 2.23
CA GLU A 201 -4.84 11.88 0.96
C GLU A 201 -4.19 11.11 -0.20
N PHE A 202 -3.01 10.53 0.02
CA PHE A 202 -2.33 9.72 -0.99
C PHE A 202 -3.15 8.48 -1.36
N ALA A 203 -3.64 7.73 -0.36
CA ALA A 203 -4.46 6.55 -0.60
C ALA A 203 -5.73 6.88 -1.40
N GLU A 204 -6.43 7.96 -1.07
CA GLU A 204 -7.66 8.35 -1.76
C GLU A 204 -7.37 8.98 -3.13
N ASN A 205 -6.46 9.95 -3.21
CA ASN A 205 -6.27 10.75 -4.42
C ASN A 205 -5.41 10.05 -5.49
N HIS A 206 -4.44 9.20 -5.08
CA HIS A 206 -3.56 8.52 -6.03
C HIS A 206 -3.93 7.04 -6.22
N LEU A 207 -4.22 6.33 -5.12
CA LEU A 207 -4.55 4.91 -5.20
C LEU A 207 -6.04 4.64 -5.40
N ALA A 208 -6.89 5.68 -5.31
CA ALA A 208 -8.36 5.59 -5.34
C ALA A 208 -8.91 4.61 -4.27
N ILE A 209 -8.22 4.50 -3.12
CA ILE A 209 -8.59 3.61 -2.01
C ILE A 209 -9.12 4.45 -0.85
N PRO A 210 -10.40 4.39 -0.51
CA PRO A 210 -10.96 5.08 0.63
C PRO A 210 -10.47 4.44 1.94
N VAL A 211 -10.01 5.26 2.88
CA VAL A 211 -9.45 4.80 4.14
C VAL A 211 -10.20 5.37 5.35
N ILE A 212 -10.10 4.69 6.47
CA ILE A 212 -10.52 5.17 7.79
C ILE A 212 -9.25 5.53 8.57
N GLN A 213 -9.13 6.77 8.98
CA GLN A 213 -8.08 7.22 9.89
C GLN A 213 -8.49 6.87 11.33
N GLY A 214 -7.60 6.25 12.07
CA GLY A 214 -7.92 5.85 13.44
C GLY A 214 -6.69 5.64 14.30
N GLU A 215 -6.92 5.54 15.60
CA GLU A 215 -5.92 5.18 16.59
C GLU A 215 -5.97 3.68 16.91
N LYS A 216 -4.83 3.04 17.01
CA LYS A 216 -4.71 1.64 17.45
C LYS A 216 -4.95 1.52 18.95
N THR A 217 -5.56 0.41 19.34
CA THR A 217 -5.66 0.03 20.75
C THR A 217 -4.26 -0.22 21.35
N ALA A 218 -4.17 -0.29 22.67
CA ALA A 218 -2.90 -0.56 23.35
C ALA A 218 -2.29 -1.91 22.92
N GLY A 219 -3.13 -2.92 22.65
CA GLY A 219 -2.70 -4.26 22.21
C GLY A 219 -2.18 -4.32 20.78
N GLU A 220 -2.62 -3.39 19.91
CA GLU A 220 -2.24 -3.33 18.50
C GLU A 220 -1.25 -2.18 18.18
N ARG A 221 -0.75 -1.52 19.24
CA ARG A 221 0.17 -0.37 19.14
C ARG A 221 1.56 -0.83 18.70
N PHE A 222 2.27 0.04 17.96
CA PHE A 222 3.68 -0.18 17.66
C PHE A 222 4.50 -0.27 18.97
N PRO A 223 5.34 -1.28 19.13
CA PRO A 223 6.14 -1.45 20.35
C PRO A 223 6.97 -0.19 20.66
N GLY A 224 6.85 0.31 21.87
CA GLY A 224 7.53 1.53 22.32
C GLY A 224 6.84 2.85 21.97
N ALA A 225 5.81 2.88 21.13
CA ALA A 225 5.03 4.09 20.85
C ALA A 225 4.06 4.42 21.99
N VAL A 226 3.84 5.71 22.23
CA VAL A 226 2.79 6.22 23.12
C VAL A 226 1.42 6.11 22.45
N ASN A 227 1.33 6.55 21.16
CA ASN A 227 0.14 6.37 20.32
C ASN A 227 0.56 5.84 18.94
N THR A 228 -0.25 5.02 18.36
CA THR A 228 -0.12 4.58 16.97
C THR A 228 -1.39 4.90 16.21
N TYR A 229 -1.26 5.70 15.18
CA TYR A 229 -2.33 5.99 14.24
C TYR A 229 -2.17 5.18 12.96
N CYS A 230 -3.28 4.89 12.29
CA CYS A 230 -3.28 4.10 11.07
C CYS A 230 -4.32 4.59 10.07
N ILE A 231 -4.14 4.19 8.82
CA ILE A 231 -5.17 4.24 7.80
C ILE A 231 -5.58 2.81 7.46
N GLU A 232 -6.87 2.49 7.62
CA GLU A 232 -7.44 1.17 7.37
C GLU A 232 -8.31 1.19 6.11
N ALA A 233 -8.06 0.26 5.21
CA ALA A 233 -8.82 0.09 3.96
C ALA A 233 -9.58 -1.23 3.96
N MET A 234 -10.73 -1.29 3.27
CA MET A 234 -11.45 -2.54 3.04
C MET A 234 -11.12 -3.08 1.65
N MET A 235 -10.72 -4.35 1.58
CA MET A 235 -10.45 -5.06 0.33
C MET A 235 -11.71 -5.77 -0.18
N GLN A 236 -11.70 -6.24 -1.44
CA GLN A 236 -12.90 -6.85 -2.06
C GLN A 236 -13.36 -8.15 -1.39
N ASP A 237 -12.48 -8.85 -0.65
CA ASP A 237 -12.86 -9.97 0.21
C ASP A 237 -13.35 -9.54 1.60
N ARG A 238 -13.61 -8.23 1.77
CA ARG A 238 -14.13 -7.58 2.98
C ARG A 238 -13.18 -7.60 4.18
N LYS A 239 -11.92 -7.99 4.00
CA LYS A 239 -10.91 -7.88 5.04
C LYS A 239 -10.28 -6.49 5.08
N ALA A 240 -9.77 -6.15 6.26
CA ALA A 240 -9.04 -4.93 6.50
C ALA A 240 -7.58 -5.04 6.01
N LEU A 241 -7.10 -3.99 5.37
CA LEU A 241 -5.69 -3.78 5.08
C LEU A 241 -5.23 -2.52 5.81
N GLN A 242 -4.25 -2.67 6.72
CA GLN A 242 -3.52 -1.54 7.26
C GLN A 242 -2.62 -0.97 6.17
N ALA A 243 -2.99 0.19 5.65
CA ALA A 243 -2.36 0.79 4.47
C ALA A 243 -1.20 1.74 4.82
N GLY A 244 -1.12 2.22 6.05
CA GLY A 244 -0.04 3.07 6.54
C GLY A 244 -0.19 3.34 8.03
N THR A 245 0.91 3.74 8.69
CA THR A 245 0.95 4.05 10.12
C THR A 245 1.75 5.31 10.39
N SER A 246 1.36 6.01 11.46
CA SER A 246 2.08 7.14 12.01
C SER A 246 2.11 7.02 13.54
N HIS A 247 3.31 7.06 14.12
CA HIS A 247 3.54 6.76 15.53
C HIS A 247 4.00 8.02 16.26
N PHE A 248 3.32 8.37 17.33
CA PHE A 248 3.83 9.27 18.32
C PHE A 248 4.64 8.45 19.34
N LEU A 249 5.96 8.58 19.26
CA LEU A 249 6.89 7.79 20.08
C LEU A 249 7.09 8.42 21.48
N GLY A 250 6.63 9.66 21.65
CA GLY A 250 6.87 10.41 22.88
C GLY A 250 8.37 10.62 23.11
N GLN A 251 8.83 10.33 24.32
CA GLN A 251 10.24 10.38 24.69
C GLN A 251 10.85 8.99 24.93
N ASN A 252 10.17 7.91 24.57
CA ASN A 252 10.64 6.57 24.88
C ASN A 252 11.94 6.25 24.17
N PHE A 253 11.98 6.44 22.85
CA PHE A 253 13.18 6.21 22.04
C PHE A 253 14.27 7.26 22.29
N SER A 254 13.89 8.53 22.50
CA SER A 254 14.87 9.58 22.78
C SER A 254 15.57 9.38 24.12
N LYS A 255 14.87 8.85 25.13
CA LYS A 255 15.50 8.47 26.40
C LYS A 255 16.45 7.28 26.26
N ALA A 256 16.05 6.26 25.48
CA ALA A 256 16.89 5.10 25.23
C ALA A 256 18.16 5.44 24.44
N ALA A 257 18.03 6.23 23.37
CA ALA A 257 19.16 6.64 22.51
C ALA A 257 19.94 7.86 23.06
N GLY A 258 19.40 8.58 24.04
CA GLY A 258 20.05 9.77 24.62
C GLY A 258 19.91 11.04 23.78
N ILE A 259 18.82 11.20 23.02
CA ILE A 259 18.55 12.39 22.20
C ILE A 259 18.15 13.54 23.13
N LYS A 260 19.11 14.40 23.48
CA LYS A 260 18.93 15.52 24.41
C LYS A 260 19.33 16.84 23.76
N PHE A 261 18.67 17.90 24.17
CA PHE A 261 18.98 19.26 23.71
C PHE A 261 18.92 20.26 24.87
N LEU A 262 19.62 21.37 24.72
CA LEU A 262 19.47 22.53 25.58
C LEU A 262 18.29 23.38 25.09
N ASP A 263 17.32 23.63 25.96
CA ASP A 263 16.21 24.51 25.68
C ASP A 263 16.63 26.00 25.68
N GLN A 264 15.70 26.91 25.46
CA GLN A 264 15.97 28.35 25.46
C GLN A 264 16.44 28.90 26.82
N ALA A 265 16.13 28.20 27.90
CA ALA A 265 16.56 28.55 29.26
C ALA A 265 17.89 27.90 29.65
N GLY A 266 18.50 27.12 28.76
CA GLY A 266 19.74 26.38 29.02
C GLY A 266 19.53 25.08 29.83
N LYS A 267 18.28 24.61 29.96
CA LYS A 267 17.97 23.36 30.64
C LYS A 267 18.06 22.21 29.64
N GLN A 268 18.62 21.06 30.07
CA GLN A 268 18.67 19.85 29.25
C GLN A 268 17.33 19.12 29.28
N GLU A 269 16.78 18.88 28.09
CA GLU A 269 15.53 18.15 27.88
C GLU A 269 15.73 17.03 26.86
N PHE A 270 14.85 15.99 26.91
CA PHE A 270 14.80 14.96 25.88
C PHE A 270 13.89 15.41 24.73
N ALA A 271 14.29 15.13 23.51
CA ALA A 271 13.46 15.39 22.34
C ALA A 271 12.20 14.51 22.31
N TRP A 272 11.15 15.00 21.66
CA TRP A 272 9.94 14.25 21.35
C TRP A 272 10.06 13.71 19.92
N THR A 273 9.78 12.41 19.72
CA THR A 273 10.04 11.75 18.44
C THR A 273 8.78 11.15 17.83
N THR A 274 8.80 11.04 16.50
CA THR A 274 7.78 10.34 15.72
C THR A 274 8.41 9.41 14.70
N SER A 275 7.67 8.39 14.28
CA SER A 275 7.99 7.61 13.08
C SER A 275 6.72 7.30 12.30
N TRP A 276 6.84 7.20 10.96
CA TRP A 276 5.71 6.96 10.08
C TRP A 276 6.15 6.25 8.81
N GLY A 277 5.29 5.35 8.27
CA GLY A 277 5.72 4.51 7.17
C GLY A 277 4.61 3.90 6.33
N VAL A 278 4.95 3.68 5.05
CA VAL A 278 4.20 2.87 4.08
C VAL A 278 5.16 2.02 3.26
N SER A 279 4.67 0.93 2.70
CA SER A 279 5.50 -0.03 1.98
C SER A 279 4.88 -0.43 0.64
N THR A 280 5.59 -1.28 -0.10
CA THR A 280 5.09 -1.96 -1.30
C THR A 280 3.81 -2.76 -1.07
N ARG A 281 3.35 -2.93 0.20
CA ARG A 281 2.01 -3.44 0.52
C ARG A 281 0.89 -2.66 -0.16
N LEU A 282 1.08 -1.37 -0.43
CA LEU A 282 0.10 -0.55 -1.14
C LEU A 282 -0.16 -1.03 -2.57
N ILE A 283 0.82 -1.66 -3.25
CA ILE A 283 0.61 -2.30 -4.55
C ILE A 283 -0.38 -3.46 -4.39
N GLY A 284 -0.20 -4.28 -3.35
CA GLY A 284 -1.17 -5.32 -2.98
C GLY A 284 -2.57 -4.75 -2.71
N GLY A 285 -2.64 -3.63 -2.02
CA GLY A 285 -3.88 -2.89 -1.78
C GLY A 285 -4.59 -2.47 -3.06
N VAL A 286 -3.86 -1.92 -4.04
CA VAL A 286 -4.41 -1.54 -5.37
C VAL A 286 -4.96 -2.75 -6.11
N ILE A 287 -4.24 -3.89 -6.11
CA ILE A 287 -4.72 -5.13 -6.73
C ILE A 287 -6.03 -5.57 -6.08
N MET A 288 -6.07 -5.62 -4.74
CA MET A 288 -7.21 -6.11 -3.98
C MET A 288 -8.41 -5.17 -3.97
N ALA A 289 -8.19 -3.86 -4.13
CA ALA A 289 -9.26 -2.87 -4.17
C ALA A 289 -9.89 -2.74 -5.56
N HIS A 290 -9.10 -2.90 -6.63
CA HIS A 290 -9.54 -2.53 -7.97
C HIS A 290 -9.49 -3.64 -9.01
N GLY A 291 -8.63 -4.65 -8.84
CA GLY A 291 -8.52 -5.77 -9.77
C GLY A 291 -9.85 -6.51 -9.98
N ASP A 292 -10.02 -7.10 -11.15
CA ASP A 292 -11.16 -7.93 -11.49
C ASP A 292 -10.73 -9.28 -12.08
N ASP A 293 -11.67 -10.06 -12.59
CA ASP A 293 -11.37 -11.38 -13.15
C ASP A 293 -10.75 -11.32 -14.57
N ASP A 294 -10.52 -10.10 -15.07
CA ASP A 294 -9.74 -9.85 -16.29
C ASP A 294 -8.32 -9.35 -15.99
N GLY A 295 -7.99 -9.08 -14.73
CA GLY A 295 -6.66 -8.71 -14.27
C GLY A 295 -6.60 -7.44 -13.44
N LEU A 296 -5.44 -6.78 -13.45
CA LEU A 296 -5.22 -5.53 -12.74
C LEU A 296 -6.06 -4.40 -13.33
N MET A 297 -6.40 -3.44 -12.49
CA MET A 297 -7.02 -2.17 -12.88
C MET A 297 -6.29 -1.06 -12.14
N LEU A 298 -5.65 -0.16 -12.88
CA LEU A 298 -4.82 0.89 -12.29
C LEU A 298 -5.55 2.22 -12.24
N PRO A 299 -5.57 2.88 -11.06
CA PRO A 299 -5.92 4.29 -10.99
C PRO A 299 -5.00 5.10 -11.90
N PRO A 300 -5.52 5.98 -12.76
CA PRO A 300 -4.70 6.74 -13.70
C PRO A 300 -3.52 7.50 -13.08
N ARG A 301 -3.68 8.06 -11.87
CA ARG A 301 -2.59 8.77 -11.17
C ARG A 301 -1.45 7.87 -10.68
N LEU A 302 -1.66 6.56 -10.71
CA LEU A 302 -0.65 5.56 -10.37
C LEU A 302 -0.08 4.85 -11.60
N ALA A 303 -0.83 4.81 -12.70
CA ALA A 303 -0.50 4.00 -13.87
C ALA A 303 0.85 4.41 -14.51
N PRO A 304 1.78 3.47 -14.75
CA PRO A 304 3.03 3.76 -15.47
C PRO A 304 2.80 4.14 -16.94
N THR A 305 1.67 3.72 -17.51
CA THR A 305 1.22 4.06 -18.85
C THR A 305 -0.26 4.39 -18.78
N HIS A 306 -0.63 5.58 -19.23
CA HIS A 306 -2.03 6.04 -19.24
C HIS A 306 -2.80 5.53 -20.44
N VAL A 307 -2.14 5.52 -21.61
CA VAL A 307 -2.71 5.12 -22.89
C VAL A 307 -1.77 4.16 -23.61
N VAL A 308 -2.28 3.03 -24.06
CA VAL A 308 -1.57 2.16 -25.00
C VAL A 308 -2.22 2.25 -26.38
N ILE A 309 -1.40 2.49 -27.39
CA ILE A 309 -1.83 2.50 -28.80
C ILE A 309 -1.43 1.17 -29.43
N LEU A 310 -2.40 0.48 -30.02
CA LEU A 310 -2.28 -0.83 -30.64
C LEU A 310 -2.54 -0.69 -32.15
N PRO A 311 -1.49 -0.62 -32.97
CA PRO A 311 -1.66 -0.61 -34.44
C PRO A 311 -2.25 -1.92 -34.94
N VAL A 312 -3.30 -1.86 -35.74
CA VAL A 312 -3.93 -3.00 -36.43
C VAL A 312 -3.38 -3.09 -37.84
N MET A 313 -2.40 -3.96 -38.04
CA MET A 313 -1.60 -4.07 -39.29
C MET A 313 -1.81 -5.44 -39.93
N HIS A 314 -2.94 -5.62 -40.62
CA HIS A 314 -3.23 -6.88 -41.29
C HIS A 314 -2.62 -6.97 -42.70
N LYS A 315 -2.31 -5.83 -43.34
CA LYS A 315 -1.77 -5.76 -44.67
C LYS A 315 -0.47 -4.97 -44.69
N GLU A 316 0.55 -5.50 -45.34
CA GLU A 316 1.85 -4.85 -45.47
C GLU A 316 1.78 -3.48 -46.15
N GLU A 317 0.91 -3.35 -47.17
CA GLU A 317 0.72 -2.12 -47.96
C GLU A 317 0.27 -0.90 -47.11
N THR A 318 -0.48 -1.12 -46.01
CA THR A 318 -0.97 -0.05 -45.16
C THR A 318 -0.16 0.10 -43.87
N ARG A 319 0.81 -0.79 -43.60
CA ARG A 319 1.58 -0.85 -42.36
C ARG A 319 2.29 0.45 -42.02
N ALA A 320 3.01 1.00 -42.98
CA ALA A 320 3.78 2.24 -42.80
C ALA A 320 2.85 3.42 -42.46
N GLN A 321 1.73 3.55 -43.16
CA GLN A 321 0.76 4.63 -42.93
C GLN A 321 0.07 4.53 -41.58
N VAL A 322 -0.33 3.33 -41.15
CA VAL A 322 -0.91 3.11 -39.81
C VAL A 322 0.11 3.44 -38.71
N LEU A 323 1.37 3.04 -38.87
CA LEU A 323 2.43 3.36 -37.91
C LEU A 323 2.67 4.86 -37.84
N GLU A 324 2.74 5.56 -38.96
CA GLU A 324 2.91 7.02 -39.00
C GLU A 324 1.74 7.73 -38.27
N TYR A 325 0.51 7.32 -38.55
CA TYR A 325 -0.67 7.84 -37.87
C TYR A 325 -0.62 7.61 -36.35
N CYS A 326 -0.23 6.40 -35.92
CA CYS A 326 -0.07 6.06 -34.51
C CYS A 326 1.05 6.85 -33.83
N GLN A 327 2.17 7.11 -34.53
CA GLN A 327 3.26 7.93 -34.01
C GLN A 327 2.83 9.40 -33.83
N LYS A 328 2.05 9.93 -34.78
CA LYS A 328 1.47 11.27 -34.66
C LYS A 328 0.51 11.36 -33.47
N LEU A 329 -0.42 10.41 -33.37
CA LEU A 329 -1.32 10.32 -32.20
C LEU A 329 -0.55 10.24 -30.88
N ARG A 330 0.49 9.43 -30.80
CA ARG A 330 1.37 9.33 -29.63
C ARG A 330 1.99 10.67 -29.26
N ALA A 331 2.50 11.40 -30.25
CA ALA A 331 3.11 12.71 -30.03
C ALA A 331 2.09 13.74 -29.52
N GLU A 332 0.89 13.77 -30.10
CA GLU A 332 -0.20 14.64 -29.65
C GLU A 332 -0.64 14.34 -28.23
N LEU A 333 -0.83 13.06 -27.89
CA LEU A 333 -1.21 12.64 -26.54
C LEU A 333 -0.12 12.96 -25.50
N ARG A 334 1.16 12.79 -25.82
CA ARG A 334 2.27 13.14 -24.93
C ARG A 334 2.39 14.65 -24.64
N ALA A 335 1.84 15.48 -25.50
CA ALA A 335 1.76 16.92 -25.24
C ALA A 335 0.64 17.30 -24.26
N VAL A 336 -0.32 16.41 -24.02
CA VAL A 336 -1.39 16.60 -23.02
C VAL A 336 -0.85 16.39 -21.63
N ARG A 337 -1.30 17.19 -20.66
CA ARG A 337 -0.95 17.05 -19.24
C ARG A 337 -2.11 16.45 -18.46
N PHE A 338 -1.78 15.55 -17.56
CA PHE A 338 -2.68 14.96 -16.57
C PHE A 338 -1.99 14.94 -15.21
N ALA A 339 -2.66 15.39 -14.16
CA ALA A 339 -2.11 15.48 -12.81
C ALA A 339 -0.70 16.13 -12.76
N ASP A 340 -0.54 17.25 -13.50
CA ASP A 340 0.70 18.03 -13.63
C ASP A 340 1.89 17.31 -14.31
N GLN A 341 1.65 16.15 -14.93
CA GLN A 341 2.65 15.40 -15.68
C GLN A 341 2.22 15.24 -17.15
N PRO A 342 3.15 15.12 -18.11
CA PRO A 342 2.82 14.67 -19.46
C PRO A 342 2.17 13.28 -19.42
N LEU A 343 1.29 12.98 -20.38
CA LEU A 343 0.74 11.64 -20.50
C LEU A 343 1.84 10.63 -20.88
N GLU A 344 1.87 9.53 -20.15
CA GLU A 344 2.66 8.37 -20.53
C GLU A 344 1.88 7.52 -21.54
N VAL A 345 2.43 7.43 -22.76
CA VAL A 345 1.79 6.78 -23.89
C VAL A 345 2.71 5.73 -24.50
N GLU A 346 2.28 4.50 -24.50
CA GLU A 346 3.00 3.38 -25.14
C GLU A 346 2.43 3.10 -26.52
N LEU A 347 3.31 2.84 -27.49
CA LEU A 347 2.96 2.38 -28.84
C LEU A 347 3.48 0.95 -29.00
N ASP A 348 2.58 -0.02 -28.96
CA ASP A 348 2.94 -1.44 -29.02
C ASP A 348 3.07 -1.94 -30.46
N THR A 349 4.29 -1.89 -30.98
CA THR A 349 4.64 -2.35 -32.32
C THR A 349 5.11 -3.81 -32.40
N ARG A 350 5.07 -4.54 -31.27
CA ARG A 350 5.54 -5.94 -31.23
C ARG A 350 4.77 -6.80 -32.24
N ASP A 351 5.46 -7.78 -32.80
CA ASP A 351 4.86 -8.73 -33.75
C ASP A 351 4.12 -9.86 -33.00
N LEU A 352 2.92 -9.54 -32.53
CA LEU A 352 2.02 -10.43 -31.82
C LEU A 352 0.61 -10.28 -32.40
N ARG A 353 -0.22 -11.32 -32.24
CA ARG A 353 -1.63 -11.23 -32.61
C ARG A 353 -2.33 -10.10 -31.87
N GLY A 354 -3.17 -9.32 -32.55
CA GLY A 354 -3.84 -8.16 -31.96
C GLY A 354 -4.59 -8.48 -30.66
N GLY A 355 -5.33 -9.59 -30.63
CA GLY A 355 -6.03 -10.03 -29.43
C GLY A 355 -5.09 -10.34 -28.25
N ASP A 356 -3.91 -10.91 -28.51
CA ASP A 356 -2.94 -11.22 -27.45
C ASP A 356 -2.34 -9.94 -26.87
N LYS A 357 -2.05 -8.92 -27.71
CA LYS A 357 -1.61 -7.59 -27.23
C LYS A 357 -2.67 -6.93 -26.36
N VAL A 358 -3.91 -6.89 -26.80
CA VAL A 358 -5.03 -6.32 -26.04
C VAL A 358 -5.11 -6.96 -24.66
N TRP A 359 -5.12 -8.29 -24.59
CA TRP A 359 -5.25 -8.99 -23.31
C TRP A 359 -4.04 -8.83 -22.38
N GLN A 360 -2.83 -8.71 -22.93
CA GLN A 360 -1.66 -8.39 -22.12
C GLN A 360 -1.80 -7.03 -21.43
N TRP A 361 -2.27 -6.01 -22.13
CA TRP A 361 -2.46 -4.67 -21.58
C TRP A 361 -3.68 -4.57 -20.66
N VAL A 362 -4.76 -5.31 -20.97
CA VAL A 362 -5.91 -5.46 -20.04
C VAL A 362 -5.46 -6.04 -18.71
N LYS A 363 -4.68 -7.15 -18.73
CA LYS A 363 -4.15 -7.78 -17.52
C LYS A 363 -3.23 -6.86 -16.72
N LYS A 364 -2.45 -6.02 -17.39
CA LYS A 364 -1.58 -5.00 -16.79
C LYS A 364 -2.34 -3.79 -16.23
N GLY A 365 -3.62 -3.67 -16.53
CA GLY A 365 -4.48 -2.65 -15.96
C GLY A 365 -4.32 -1.25 -16.52
N VAL A 366 -3.81 -1.10 -17.76
CA VAL A 366 -3.64 0.21 -18.40
C VAL A 366 -5.00 0.90 -18.54
N PRO A 367 -5.16 2.17 -18.10
CA PRO A 367 -6.45 2.86 -18.07
C PRO A 367 -7.16 2.95 -19.41
N LEU A 368 -6.43 3.26 -20.51
CA LEU A 368 -7.00 3.45 -21.83
C LEU A 368 -6.28 2.60 -22.89
N LEU A 369 -7.06 1.81 -23.64
CA LEU A 369 -6.58 1.04 -24.78
C LEU A 369 -7.14 1.66 -26.06
N VAL A 370 -6.25 1.96 -27.01
CA VAL A 370 -6.59 2.59 -28.31
C VAL A 370 -6.12 1.67 -29.41
N GLU A 371 -7.02 1.24 -30.28
CA GLU A 371 -6.71 0.50 -31.51
C GLU A 371 -6.86 1.42 -32.70
N VAL A 372 -5.93 1.33 -33.65
CA VAL A 372 -5.96 2.10 -34.90
C VAL A 372 -5.65 1.18 -36.05
N GLY A 373 -6.61 1.05 -36.95
CA GLY A 373 -6.45 0.35 -38.23
C GLY A 373 -6.65 1.28 -39.41
N PRO A 374 -6.53 0.75 -40.65
CA PRO A 374 -6.74 1.55 -41.87
C PRO A 374 -8.08 2.28 -41.91
N ARG A 375 -9.17 1.64 -41.47
CA ARG A 375 -10.50 2.23 -41.42
C ARG A 375 -10.65 3.41 -40.49
N ASP A 376 -9.90 3.36 -39.35
CA ASP A 376 -9.89 4.43 -38.37
C ASP A 376 -9.07 5.60 -38.88
N MET A 377 -7.93 5.32 -39.49
CA MET A 377 -7.07 6.30 -40.12
C MET A 377 -7.82 7.05 -41.27
N ASP A 378 -8.54 6.33 -42.14
CA ASP A 378 -9.29 6.91 -43.26
C ASP A 378 -10.37 7.91 -42.78
N LYS A 379 -10.89 7.72 -41.55
CA LYS A 379 -11.91 8.58 -40.93
C LYS A 379 -11.33 9.59 -39.95
N ASP A 380 -10.02 9.62 -39.77
CA ASP A 380 -9.31 10.37 -38.72
C ASP A 380 -9.91 10.12 -37.32
N CYS A 381 -10.17 8.86 -37.01
CA CYS A 381 -10.75 8.39 -35.75
C CYS A 381 -9.80 7.47 -35.00
N VAL A 382 -10.13 7.20 -33.75
CA VAL A 382 -9.51 6.19 -32.88
C VAL A 382 -10.60 5.29 -32.32
N PHE A 383 -10.34 3.97 -32.26
CA PHE A 383 -11.21 3.00 -31.57
C PHE A 383 -10.63 2.68 -30.21
N TRP A 384 -11.33 3.07 -29.13
CA TRP A 384 -10.76 3.01 -27.80
C TRP A 384 -11.74 2.53 -26.74
N GLY A 385 -11.21 2.11 -25.60
CA GLY A 385 -11.99 1.69 -24.46
C GLY A 385 -11.28 1.97 -23.13
N ARG A 386 -12.08 2.04 -22.08
CA ARG A 386 -11.65 2.23 -20.68
C ARG A 386 -11.53 0.89 -19.98
N ARG A 387 -10.46 0.69 -19.21
CA ARG A 387 -10.25 -0.52 -18.45
C ARG A 387 -11.31 -0.72 -17.34
N ASP A 388 -11.76 0.36 -16.71
CA ASP A 388 -12.73 0.34 -15.61
C ASP A 388 -14.17 0.02 -16.03
N ARG A 389 -14.46 -0.01 -17.33
CA ARG A 389 -15.77 -0.38 -17.90
C ARG A 389 -15.76 -1.74 -18.61
N GLY A 390 -14.65 -2.45 -18.50
CA GLY A 390 -14.44 -3.76 -19.12
C GLY A 390 -13.95 -3.70 -20.57
N PRO A 391 -13.20 -4.72 -21.03
CA PRO A 391 -12.46 -4.70 -22.29
C PRO A 391 -13.34 -4.70 -23.55
N LYS A 392 -14.63 -5.02 -23.42
CA LYS A 392 -15.59 -5.05 -24.55
C LYS A 392 -16.31 -3.72 -24.77
N ASN A 393 -16.27 -2.81 -23.80
CA ASN A 393 -16.93 -1.51 -23.91
C ASN A 393 -16.01 -0.51 -24.60
N ARG A 394 -16.15 -0.40 -25.91
CA ARG A 394 -15.31 0.44 -26.76
C ARG A 394 -16.13 1.32 -27.68
N THR A 395 -15.57 2.45 -28.09
CA THR A 395 -16.20 3.45 -28.95
C THR A 395 -15.21 3.98 -29.97
N SER A 396 -15.72 4.54 -31.08
CA SER A 396 -14.92 5.25 -32.05
C SER A 396 -15.17 6.76 -31.90
N THR A 397 -14.09 7.53 -31.85
CA THR A 397 -14.11 8.98 -31.61
C THR A 397 -13.15 9.66 -32.61
N PRO A 398 -13.46 10.86 -33.13
CA PRO A 398 -12.51 11.65 -33.92
C PRO A 398 -11.21 11.84 -33.12
N ARG A 399 -10.05 11.70 -33.79
CA ARG A 399 -8.73 11.77 -33.14
C ARG A 399 -8.52 13.08 -32.34
N ALA A 400 -8.88 14.21 -32.95
CA ALA A 400 -8.74 15.53 -32.32
C ALA A 400 -9.61 15.65 -31.05
N GLU A 401 -10.82 15.10 -31.06
CA GLU A 401 -11.72 15.07 -29.90
C GLU A 401 -11.15 14.17 -28.81
N PHE A 402 -10.65 12.98 -29.14
CA PHE A 402 -10.02 12.08 -28.17
C PHE A 402 -8.82 12.73 -27.49
N VAL A 403 -7.91 13.36 -28.25
CA VAL A 403 -6.75 14.08 -27.71
C VAL A 403 -7.18 15.21 -26.76
N THR A 404 -8.24 15.94 -27.11
CA THR A 404 -8.74 17.04 -26.27
C THR A 404 -9.39 16.54 -24.98
N THR A 405 -10.06 15.38 -25.00
CA THR A 405 -10.86 14.89 -23.86
C THR A 405 -10.15 13.84 -23.01
N VAL A 406 -8.99 13.33 -23.41
CA VAL A 406 -8.29 12.22 -22.75
C VAL A 406 -7.97 12.50 -21.28
N ALA A 407 -7.52 13.71 -20.94
CA ALA A 407 -7.21 14.08 -19.56
C ALA A 407 -8.47 14.07 -18.67
N ALA A 408 -9.57 14.62 -19.16
CA ALA A 408 -10.86 14.57 -18.46
C ALA A 408 -11.37 13.12 -18.30
N THR A 409 -11.15 12.28 -19.31
CA THR A 409 -11.48 10.85 -19.25
C THR A 409 -10.69 10.12 -18.16
N LEU A 410 -9.40 10.40 -18.04
CA LEU A 410 -8.56 9.82 -16.99
C LEU A 410 -8.99 10.29 -15.60
N GLU A 411 -9.35 11.56 -15.44
CA GLU A 411 -9.88 12.07 -14.16
C GLU A 411 -11.21 11.41 -13.78
N ASP A 412 -12.10 11.18 -14.76
CA ASP A 412 -13.35 10.45 -14.54
C ASP A 412 -13.12 8.98 -14.16
N ILE A 413 -12.10 8.31 -14.74
CA ILE A 413 -11.69 6.96 -14.31
C ILE A 413 -11.22 6.99 -12.85
N GLN A 414 -10.32 7.92 -12.50
CA GLN A 414 -9.79 8.06 -11.13
C GLN A 414 -10.92 8.22 -10.11
N LYS A 415 -11.85 9.13 -10.39
CA LYS A 415 -13.00 9.41 -9.54
C LYS A 415 -13.94 8.21 -9.43
N SER A 416 -14.28 7.59 -10.54
CA SER A 416 -15.22 6.46 -10.56
C SER A 416 -14.67 5.23 -9.84
N MET A 417 -13.35 5.01 -9.87
CA MET A 417 -12.69 3.96 -9.09
C MET A 417 -12.79 4.20 -7.59
N LEU A 418 -12.54 5.44 -7.15
CA LEU A 418 -12.68 5.82 -5.72
C LEU A 418 -14.12 5.70 -5.24
N GLU A 419 -15.09 6.19 -6.02
CA GLU A 419 -16.52 6.13 -5.67
C GLU A 419 -17.01 4.68 -5.57
N ARG A 420 -16.59 3.80 -6.48
CA ARG A 420 -16.91 2.37 -6.42
C ARG A 420 -16.34 1.72 -5.15
N ALA A 421 -15.10 2.02 -4.80
CA ALA A 421 -14.49 1.48 -3.59
C ALA A 421 -15.16 2.02 -2.31
N ARG A 422 -15.59 3.30 -2.31
CA ARG A 422 -16.38 3.89 -1.20
C ARG A 422 -17.72 3.22 -1.04
N ALA A 423 -18.46 3.04 -2.13
CA ALA A 423 -19.75 2.36 -2.12
C ALA A 423 -19.60 0.93 -1.58
N PHE A 424 -18.60 0.19 -2.05
CA PHE A 424 -18.31 -1.15 -1.56
C PHE A 424 -18.04 -1.19 -0.05
N ARG A 425 -17.24 -0.26 0.48
CA ARG A 425 -16.98 -0.16 1.92
C ARG A 425 -18.28 0.14 2.69
N GLN A 426 -19.10 1.08 2.24
CA GLN A 426 -20.36 1.44 2.89
C GLN A 426 -21.35 0.26 2.90
N GLU A 427 -21.50 -0.43 1.79
CA GLU A 427 -22.37 -1.61 1.67
C GLU A 427 -21.94 -2.77 2.59
N ASN A 428 -20.65 -2.85 2.93
CA ASN A 428 -20.08 -3.91 3.75
C ASN A 428 -19.65 -3.43 5.15
N THR A 429 -20.19 -2.30 5.61
CA THR A 429 -20.04 -1.80 6.99
C THR A 429 -21.39 -1.86 7.71
N ARG A 430 -21.42 -2.35 8.95
CA ARG A 430 -22.62 -2.49 9.77
C ARG A 430 -22.40 -1.94 11.16
N LYS A 431 -23.39 -1.20 11.71
CA LYS A 431 -23.46 -0.89 13.13
C LYS A 431 -24.07 -2.09 13.85
N LEU A 432 -23.38 -2.61 14.87
CA LEU A 432 -23.80 -3.79 15.62
C LEU A 432 -23.74 -3.47 17.12
N ASP A 433 -24.85 -3.70 17.81
CA ASP A 433 -25.05 -3.29 19.19
C ASP A 433 -25.09 -4.47 20.19
N THR A 434 -25.20 -5.70 19.68
CA THR A 434 -25.22 -6.90 20.53
C THR A 434 -24.04 -7.83 20.24
N LYS A 435 -23.67 -8.61 21.25
CA LYS A 435 -22.64 -9.64 21.09
C LYS A 435 -23.04 -10.68 20.04
N ASP A 436 -24.31 -11.11 20.07
CA ASP A 436 -24.82 -12.15 19.16
C ASP A 436 -24.78 -11.68 17.70
N ASP A 437 -25.15 -10.42 17.43
CA ASP A 437 -25.05 -9.86 16.07
C ASP A 437 -23.61 -9.79 15.58
N ILE A 438 -22.65 -9.41 16.45
CA ILE A 438 -21.23 -9.38 16.12
C ILE A 438 -20.73 -10.80 15.78
N TYR A 439 -21.09 -11.79 16.60
CA TYR A 439 -20.71 -13.18 16.34
C TYR A 439 -21.35 -13.70 15.05
N ALA A 440 -22.63 -13.44 14.83
CA ALA A 440 -23.33 -13.83 13.61
C ALA A 440 -22.70 -13.19 12.36
N TYR A 441 -22.32 -11.91 12.44
CA TYR A 441 -21.73 -11.17 11.32
C TYR A 441 -20.36 -11.73 10.88
N PHE A 442 -19.53 -12.17 11.82
CA PHE A 442 -18.19 -12.65 11.53
C PHE A 442 -18.09 -14.18 11.44
N THR A 443 -19.12 -14.92 11.82
CA THR A 443 -19.14 -16.38 11.67
C THR A 443 -19.53 -16.75 10.23
N PRO A 444 -18.75 -17.57 9.54
CA PRO A 444 -19.06 -18.03 8.19
C PRO A 444 -20.41 -18.76 8.14
N GLN A 445 -21.28 -18.38 7.19
CA GLN A 445 -22.50 -19.13 6.91
C GLN A 445 -22.22 -20.39 6.09
N ASN A 446 -21.13 -20.38 5.35
CA ASN A 446 -20.63 -21.51 4.58
C ASN A 446 -19.16 -21.76 4.97
N ALA A 447 -18.90 -22.88 5.65
CA ALA A 447 -17.56 -23.26 6.08
C ALA A 447 -16.61 -23.57 4.89
N ASP A 448 -17.15 -23.93 3.73
CA ASP A 448 -16.38 -24.26 2.54
C ASP A 448 -15.81 -23.01 1.82
N LYS A 449 -16.38 -21.83 2.09
CA LYS A 449 -15.95 -20.54 1.51
C LYS A 449 -15.88 -19.42 2.57
N PRO A 450 -15.05 -19.59 3.62
CA PRO A 450 -15.02 -18.65 4.74
C PRO A 450 -14.35 -17.29 4.42
N GLU A 451 -13.67 -17.14 3.28
CA GLU A 451 -12.88 -15.95 2.93
C GLU A 451 -13.73 -14.71 2.62
N ILE A 452 -15.00 -14.92 2.21
CA ILE A 452 -15.90 -13.83 1.80
C ILE A 452 -17.02 -13.64 2.82
N HIS A 453 -16.67 -13.52 4.09
CA HIS A 453 -17.63 -13.32 5.16
C HIS A 453 -17.33 -12.09 6.00
N GLY A 454 -18.38 -11.40 6.45
CA GLY A 454 -18.28 -10.20 7.26
C GLY A 454 -17.90 -8.96 6.43
N GLY A 455 -17.24 -8.03 7.07
CA GLY A 455 -16.83 -6.73 6.56
C GLY A 455 -16.31 -5.89 7.71
N PHE A 456 -16.65 -4.61 7.78
CA PHE A 456 -16.44 -3.80 8.97
C PHE A 456 -17.66 -3.81 9.86
N ALA A 457 -17.46 -4.00 11.16
CA ALA A 457 -18.49 -3.78 12.16
C ALA A 457 -18.12 -2.56 13.03
N LEU A 458 -19.05 -1.63 13.16
CA LEU A 458 -18.96 -0.49 14.05
C LEU A 458 -19.66 -0.87 15.36
N ALA A 459 -18.90 -1.19 16.40
CA ALA A 459 -19.40 -1.64 17.68
C ALA A 459 -18.81 -0.85 18.84
N HIS A 460 -19.54 -0.76 19.94
CA HIS A 460 -19.05 -0.11 21.16
C HIS A 460 -18.03 -1.00 21.87
N TRP A 461 -16.96 -0.38 22.36
CA TRP A 461 -15.89 -1.02 23.11
C TRP A 461 -15.51 -0.18 24.34
N SER A 462 -15.41 -0.81 25.47
CA SER A 462 -15.16 -0.16 26.76
C SER A 462 -13.68 0.12 27.08
N GLY A 463 -12.76 -0.22 26.16
CA GLY A 463 -11.32 -0.15 26.42
C GLY A 463 -10.75 -1.40 27.12
N ASP A 464 -11.54 -2.46 27.31
CA ASP A 464 -11.11 -3.68 28.00
C ASP A 464 -10.34 -4.62 27.05
N PRO A 465 -9.03 -4.88 27.31
CA PRO A 465 -8.22 -5.76 26.45
C PRO A 465 -8.75 -7.20 26.37
N ALA A 466 -9.42 -7.70 27.41
CA ALA A 466 -9.98 -9.04 27.40
C ALA A 466 -11.01 -9.24 26.29
N VAL A 467 -11.70 -8.17 25.88
CA VAL A 467 -12.65 -8.20 24.73
C VAL A 467 -11.88 -8.38 23.42
N GLU A 468 -10.74 -7.73 23.26
CA GLU A 468 -9.87 -7.88 22.07
C GLU A 468 -9.37 -9.31 21.96
N ASP A 469 -8.85 -9.87 23.03
CA ASP A 469 -8.36 -11.25 23.09
C ASP A 469 -9.48 -12.26 22.77
N GLN A 470 -10.68 -12.04 23.29
CA GLN A 470 -11.85 -12.88 23.03
C GLN A 470 -12.22 -12.84 21.54
N LEU A 471 -12.34 -11.65 20.94
CA LEU A 471 -12.66 -11.48 19.52
C LEU A 471 -11.62 -12.13 18.61
N ALA A 472 -10.33 -11.94 18.93
CA ALA A 472 -9.23 -12.54 18.18
C ALA A 472 -9.25 -14.08 18.26
N LYS A 473 -9.48 -14.63 19.44
CA LYS A 473 -9.53 -16.08 19.68
C LYS A 473 -10.71 -16.73 18.96
N ASP A 474 -11.92 -16.18 19.15
CA ASP A 474 -13.18 -16.82 18.73
C ASP A 474 -13.46 -16.59 17.23
N LEU A 475 -13.19 -15.40 16.72
CA LEU A 475 -13.63 -14.96 15.39
C LEU A 475 -12.49 -14.62 14.43
N LYS A 476 -11.25 -14.56 14.90
CA LYS A 476 -10.11 -13.99 14.14
C LYS A 476 -10.36 -12.54 13.70
N VAL A 477 -11.02 -11.79 14.56
CA VAL A 477 -11.37 -10.38 14.39
C VAL A 477 -10.56 -9.56 15.36
N THR A 478 -10.07 -8.40 14.91
CA THR A 478 -9.38 -7.44 15.77
C THR A 478 -10.08 -6.09 15.73
N ILE A 479 -9.84 -5.25 16.74
CA ILE A 479 -10.18 -3.84 16.68
C ILE A 479 -9.18 -3.17 15.74
N ARG A 480 -9.66 -2.82 14.55
CA ARG A 480 -8.78 -2.22 13.53
C ARG A 480 -8.30 -0.85 13.92
N CYS A 481 -9.22 -0.03 14.41
CA CYS A 481 -8.90 1.28 14.97
C CYS A 481 -10.09 1.86 15.75
N VAL A 482 -9.77 2.86 16.56
CA VAL A 482 -10.70 3.84 17.10
C VAL A 482 -10.72 5.01 16.10
N PRO A 483 -11.83 5.25 15.35
CA PRO A 483 -11.88 6.28 14.31
C PRO A 483 -11.55 7.68 14.86
N LEU A 484 -10.89 8.51 14.05
CA LEU A 484 -10.60 9.91 14.40
C LEU A 484 -11.66 10.90 13.90
N ASP A 485 -12.60 10.44 13.06
CA ASP A 485 -13.67 11.27 12.51
C ASP A 485 -14.49 11.94 13.60
N THR A 486 -14.78 13.23 13.40
CA THR A 486 -15.62 14.04 14.29
C THR A 486 -17.01 14.26 13.74
N SER A 487 -17.27 13.82 12.51
CA SER A 487 -18.55 13.96 11.81
C SER A 487 -18.85 12.74 10.95
N GLY A 488 -20.07 12.61 10.45
CA GLY A 488 -20.48 11.52 9.59
C GLY A 488 -20.73 10.21 10.32
N GLU A 489 -20.65 9.09 9.62
CA GLU A 489 -20.97 7.74 10.12
C GLU A 489 -20.04 7.28 11.26
N LEU A 490 -18.81 7.75 11.26
CA LEU A 490 -17.78 7.40 12.23
C LEU A 490 -17.62 8.44 13.35
N ALA A 491 -18.50 9.44 13.42
CA ALA A 491 -18.52 10.42 14.49
C ALA A 491 -18.65 9.78 15.88
N PRO A 492 -18.17 10.45 16.94
CA PRO A 492 -18.39 9.97 18.30
C PRO A 492 -19.87 9.76 18.60
N GLU A 493 -20.19 8.55 19.05
CA GLU A 493 -21.54 8.13 19.43
C GLU A 493 -21.40 7.36 20.75
N PRO A 494 -21.75 7.97 21.90
CA PRO A 494 -21.69 7.28 23.18
C PRO A 494 -22.67 6.10 23.25
N GLY A 495 -22.25 5.03 23.89
CA GLY A 495 -23.08 3.82 24.04
C GLY A 495 -22.52 2.87 25.08
N VAL A 496 -22.86 1.60 24.97
CA VAL A 496 -22.52 0.55 25.91
C VAL A 496 -21.80 -0.59 25.18
N CYS A 497 -20.67 -1.03 25.72
CA CYS A 497 -19.94 -2.19 25.19
C CYS A 497 -20.79 -3.47 25.34
N PRO A 498 -21.11 -4.18 24.24
CA PRO A 498 -21.99 -5.36 24.29
C PRO A 498 -21.36 -6.58 24.99
N PHE A 499 -20.05 -6.53 25.26
CA PHE A 499 -19.32 -7.60 25.93
C PHE A 499 -19.21 -7.40 27.45
N THR A 500 -19.11 -6.16 27.90
CA THR A 500 -18.83 -5.85 29.32
C THR A 500 -19.97 -5.11 30.01
N GLY A 501 -20.92 -4.55 29.25
CA GLY A 501 -21.96 -3.67 29.80
C GLY A 501 -21.45 -2.30 30.28
N LYS A 502 -20.16 -1.98 30.10
CA LYS A 502 -19.56 -0.71 30.51
C LYS A 502 -19.78 0.38 29.46
N PRO A 503 -19.74 1.67 29.85
CA PRO A 503 -19.84 2.79 28.90
C PRO A 503 -18.72 2.78 27.86
N SER A 504 -19.04 3.28 26.67
CA SER A 504 -18.13 3.48 25.57
C SER A 504 -18.39 4.87 24.98
N ALA A 505 -17.34 5.66 24.75
CA ALA A 505 -17.45 7.02 24.24
C ALA A 505 -17.77 7.06 22.73
N ARG A 506 -17.39 6.01 21.99
CA ARG A 506 -17.60 5.90 20.54
C ARG A 506 -17.48 4.46 20.06
N ARG A 507 -17.95 4.23 18.84
CA ARG A 507 -17.76 2.94 18.17
C ARG A 507 -16.32 2.80 17.68
N VAL A 508 -15.83 1.56 17.69
CA VAL A 508 -14.58 1.14 17.07
C VAL A 508 -14.85 0.34 15.80
N VAL A 509 -13.84 0.22 14.95
CA VAL A 509 -13.92 -0.59 13.73
C VAL A 509 -13.41 -1.99 14.03
N LEU A 510 -14.26 -2.99 13.91
CA LEU A 510 -13.92 -4.40 13.98
C LEU A 510 -13.78 -4.96 12.56
N GLY A 511 -12.82 -5.88 12.36
CA GLY A 511 -12.67 -6.56 11.07
C GLY A 511 -11.64 -7.69 11.11
N LYS A 512 -11.77 -8.63 10.18
CA LYS A 512 -10.70 -9.58 9.87
C LYS A 512 -9.62 -8.84 9.08
N ALA A 513 -8.34 -9.20 9.24
CA ALA A 513 -7.22 -8.51 8.62
C ALA A 513 -6.29 -9.47 7.86
N TYR A 514 -5.44 -8.88 7.01
CA TYR A 514 -4.34 -9.56 6.31
C TYR A 514 -3.11 -9.68 7.18
#